data_50d47817b4abaa7f2ceacc653188af6a
#
_entry.id   50d47817b4abaa7f2ceacc653188af6a
#
_cell.length_a   1.000
_cell.length_b   1.000
_cell.length_c   1.000
_cell.angle_alpha   90.00
_cell.angle_beta   90.00
_cell.angle_gamma   90.00
#
_symmetry.space_group_name_H-M   'P 1'
#
loop_
_entity.id
_entity.type
_entity.pdbx_description
1 polymer ?
#
loop_
_entity_poly.entity_id
_entity_poly.type
_entity_poly.pdbx_seq_one_letter_code
_entity_poly.pdbx_strand_id
1 'polypeptide(L)'
;MVKKYCRKYTLTVGEVKKLEEKFCGVWGHLREEYLKEHNPEMYNSLLKKGELERYLTGYQTVYSNRAEKLAEKLAVERGVDEELYKNDSLEWILESEKIQEEVKAELVKEICK
;
A
#
# COMPACT_ATOMS: atom_id res chain seq x y z
N MET A 1 8.55 -9.92 -9.75
CA MET A 1 9.59 -9.60 -8.78
C MET A 1 9.23 -8.42 -7.91
N VAL A 2 9.52 -8.49 -6.65
CA VAL A 2 9.12 -7.46 -5.70
C VAL A 2 10.13 -6.33 -5.64
N LYS A 3 9.65 -5.11 -5.77
CA LYS A 3 10.46 -3.92 -5.54
C LYS A 3 10.59 -3.66 -4.05
N LYS A 4 11.72 -3.11 -3.66
CA LYS A 4 11.95 -2.76 -2.27
C LYS A 4 11.90 -1.24 -2.12
N TYR A 5 10.74 -0.75 -1.77
CA TYR A 5 10.51 0.69 -1.60
C TYR A 5 11.14 1.19 -0.32
N CYS A 6 10.80 0.51 0.75
CA CYS A 6 11.41 0.67 2.05
C CYS A 6 11.69 -0.76 2.51
N ARG A 7 12.95 -1.13 2.60
CA ARG A 7 13.35 -2.52 2.75
C ARG A 7 12.68 -3.26 3.90
N LYS A 8 12.50 -2.57 5.01
CA LYS A 8 11.87 -3.14 6.19
C LYS A 8 10.39 -3.44 6.04
N TYR A 9 9.76 -2.79 5.08
CA TYR A 9 8.31 -2.85 4.91
C TYR A 9 7.90 -3.56 3.64
N THR A 10 8.85 -4.22 2.98
CA THR A 10 8.56 -5.00 1.79
C THR A 10 7.91 -6.32 2.18
N LEU A 11 6.80 -6.63 1.54
CA LEU A 11 6.03 -7.83 1.84
C LEU A 11 5.99 -8.79 0.67
N THR A 12 5.98 -10.08 0.96
CA THR A 12 5.77 -11.11 -0.04
C THR A 12 4.28 -11.20 -0.38
N VAL A 13 3.96 -11.87 -1.49
CA VAL A 13 2.56 -12.07 -1.89
C VAL A 13 1.75 -12.78 -0.80
N GLY A 14 2.35 -13.79 -0.18
CA GLY A 14 1.69 -14.51 0.91
C GLY A 14 1.41 -13.64 2.11
N GLU A 15 2.35 -12.78 2.47
CA GLU A 15 2.18 -11.85 3.57
C GLU A 15 1.09 -10.82 3.29
N VAL A 16 1.03 -10.31 2.06
CA VAL A 16 0.00 -9.36 1.65
C VAL A 16 -1.39 -9.99 1.78
N LYS A 17 -1.58 -11.20 1.29
CA LYS A 17 -2.86 -11.90 1.41
C LYS A 17 -3.26 -12.12 2.85
N LYS A 18 -2.31 -12.50 3.69
CA LYS A 18 -2.56 -12.71 5.11
C LYS A 18 -3.01 -11.41 5.79
N LEU A 19 -2.39 -10.30 5.44
CA LEU A 19 -2.74 -8.99 6.00
C LEU A 19 -4.09 -8.49 5.51
N GLU A 20 -4.46 -8.79 4.27
CA GLU A 20 -5.76 -8.42 3.73
C GLU A 20 -6.91 -9.11 4.48
N GLU A 21 -6.64 -10.27 5.06
CA GLU A 21 -7.61 -10.99 5.88
C GLU A 21 -7.71 -10.40 7.29
N LYS A 22 -6.75 -9.58 7.69
CA LYS A 22 -6.77 -8.89 8.98
C LYS A 22 -7.53 -7.58 8.86
N PHE A 23 -7.75 -6.95 10.00
CA PHE A 23 -8.48 -5.70 10.08
C PHE A 23 -7.79 -4.51 9.41
N CYS A 24 -6.45 -4.47 9.40
CA CYS A 24 -5.72 -3.28 8.96
C CYS A 24 -5.13 -3.34 7.55
N GLY A 25 -5.01 -4.50 6.94
CA GLY A 25 -4.46 -4.64 5.59
C GLY A 25 -3.01 -4.20 5.43
N VAL A 26 -2.58 -4.03 4.19
CA VAL A 26 -1.19 -3.72 3.86
C VAL A 26 -0.75 -2.35 4.37
N TRP A 27 -1.55 -1.32 4.12
CA TRP A 27 -1.20 0.05 4.49
C TRP A 27 -1.19 0.24 6.00
N GLY A 28 -2.16 -0.35 6.68
CA GLY A 28 -2.20 -0.33 8.13
C GLY A 28 -1.01 -1.04 8.74
N HIS A 29 -0.62 -2.19 8.17
CA HIS A 29 0.54 -2.92 8.65
C HIS A 29 1.84 -2.12 8.50
N LEU A 30 2.01 -1.44 7.38
CA LEU A 30 3.18 -0.60 7.16
C LEU A 30 3.27 0.51 8.20
N ARG A 31 2.15 1.13 8.52
CA ARG A 31 2.11 2.16 9.56
C ARG A 31 2.40 1.57 10.94
N GLU A 32 1.87 0.40 11.23
CA GLU A 32 2.12 -0.28 12.49
C GLU A 32 3.61 -0.54 12.69
N GLU A 33 4.28 -1.09 11.67
CA GLU A 33 5.72 -1.35 11.74
C GLU A 33 6.51 -0.06 11.91
N TYR A 34 6.10 0.99 11.20
CA TYR A 34 6.75 2.29 11.35
C TYR A 34 6.65 2.83 12.78
N LEU A 35 5.48 2.74 13.37
CA LEU A 35 5.27 3.20 14.74
C LEU A 35 6.10 2.41 15.74
N LYS A 36 6.17 1.10 15.58
CA LYS A 36 6.96 0.25 16.47
C LYS A 36 8.44 0.64 16.46
N GLU A 37 8.98 0.99 15.30
CA GLU A 37 10.38 1.34 15.17
C GLU A 37 10.69 2.78 15.52
N HIS A 38 9.86 3.71 15.11
CA HIS A 38 10.16 5.13 15.15
C HIS A 38 9.36 5.91 16.19
N ASN A 39 8.25 5.39 16.64
CA ASN A 39 7.43 6.05 17.65
C ASN A 39 6.75 5.04 18.56
N PRO A 40 7.54 4.27 19.32
CA PRO A 40 6.98 3.23 20.18
C PRO A 40 6.07 3.76 21.28
N GLU A 41 6.26 5.01 21.70
CA GLU A 41 5.39 5.63 22.69
C GLU A 41 3.97 5.76 22.19
N MET A 42 3.80 6.23 20.96
CA MET A 42 2.49 6.33 20.34
C MET A 42 1.86 4.96 20.14
N TYR A 43 2.66 4.00 19.66
CA TYR A 43 2.20 2.64 19.48
C TYR A 43 1.66 2.06 20.78
N ASN A 44 2.43 2.15 21.85
CA ASN A 44 2.04 1.63 23.16
C ASN A 44 0.82 2.35 23.73
N SER A 45 0.73 3.65 23.52
CA SER A 45 -0.42 4.46 23.96
C SER A 45 -1.70 3.99 23.29
N LEU A 46 -1.66 3.80 21.97
CA LEU A 46 -2.82 3.32 21.22
C LEU A 46 -3.20 1.91 21.63
N LEU A 47 -2.22 1.07 21.89
CA LEU A 47 -2.46 -0.30 22.31
C LEU A 47 -3.13 -0.34 23.69
N LYS A 48 -2.65 0.45 24.63
CA LYS A 48 -3.23 0.53 25.99
C LYS A 48 -4.65 1.05 26.00
N LYS A 49 -4.95 2.00 25.12
CA LYS A 49 -6.30 2.60 25.02
C LYS A 49 -7.27 1.71 24.25
N GLY A 50 -6.76 0.64 23.59
CA GLY A 50 -7.59 -0.21 22.74
C GLY A 50 -8.00 0.46 21.45
N GLU A 51 -7.26 1.48 21.02
CA GLU A 51 -7.57 2.26 19.81
C GLU A 51 -6.68 1.93 18.62
N LEU A 52 -5.69 1.04 18.81
CA LEU A 52 -4.73 0.71 17.77
C LEU A 52 -5.41 0.18 16.50
N GLU A 53 -6.35 -0.74 16.67
CA GLU A 53 -7.06 -1.34 15.54
C GLU A 53 -7.80 -0.28 14.73
N ARG A 54 -8.51 0.60 15.41
CA ARG A 54 -9.25 1.69 14.74
C ARG A 54 -8.30 2.63 14.00
N TYR A 55 -7.21 2.98 14.63
CA TYR A 55 -6.20 3.86 14.03
C TYR A 55 -5.63 3.27 12.74
N LEU A 56 -5.22 1.99 12.81
CA LEU A 56 -4.64 1.32 11.66
C LEU A 56 -5.65 1.03 10.55
N THR A 57 -6.89 0.72 10.91
CA THR A 57 -7.97 0.55 9.94
C THR A 57 -8.24 1.84 9.19
N GLY A 58 -8.22 2.97 9.91
CA GLY A 58 -8.35 4.29 9.28
C GLY A 58 -7.22 4.55 8.28
N TYR A 59 -6.00 4.22 8.66
CA TYR A 59 -4.85 4.35 7.76
C TYR A 59 -5.03 3.50 6.51
N GLN A 60 -5.44 2.26 6.69
CA GLN A 60 -5.68 1.35 5.57
C GLN A 60 -6.71 1.92 4.61
N THR A 61 -7.82 2.43 5.12
CA THR A 61 -8.88 2.99 4.29
C THR A 61 -8.41 4.21 3.51
N VAL A 62 -7.76 5.15 4.20
CA VAL A 62 -7.28 6.38 3.56
C VAL A 62 -6.25 6.08 2.47
N TYR A 63 -5.26 5.26 2.77
CA TYR A 63 -4.20 4.98 1.82
C TYR A 63 -4.64 4.04 0.69
N SER A 64 -5.58 3.15 0.95
CA SER A 64 -6.17 2.32 -0.10
C SER A 64 -6.89 3.21 -1.13
N ASN A 65 -7.66 4.19 -0.67
CA ASN A 65 -8.34 5.14 -1.55
C ASN A 65 -7.35 6.01 -2.31
N ARG A 66 -6.31 6.48 -1.66
CA ARG A 66 -5.27 7.28 -2.31
C ARG A 66 -4.51 6.47 -3.36
N ALA A 67 -4.23 5.22 -3.06
CA ALA A 67 -3.55 4.33 -3.99
C ALA A 67 -4.39 4.12 -5.25
N GLU A 68 -5.68 3.90 -5.08
CA GLU A 68 -6.59 3.71 -6.19
C GLU A 68 -6.66 4.96 -7.08
N LYS A 69 -6.81 6.13 -6.47
CA LYS A 69 -6.86 7.39 -7.22
C LYS A 69 -5.57 7.68 -7.97
N LEU A 70 -4.44 7.45 -7.32
CA LEU A 70 -3.15 7.66 -7.95
C LEU A 70 -2.92 6.69 -9.10
N ALA A 71 -3.32 5.43 -8.92
CA ALA A 71 -3.22 4.43 -9.98
C ALA A 71 -4.07 4.81 -11.19
N GLU A 72 -5.30 5.28 -10.96
CA GLU A 72 -6.18 5.74 -12.04
C GLU A 72 -5.56 6.90 -12.80
N LYS A 73 -5.00 7.86 -12.07
CA LYS A 73 -4.35 9.01 -12.68
C LYS A 73 -3.18 8.59 -13.56
N LEU A 74 -2.32 7.72 -13.07
CA LEU A 74 -1.19 7.23 -13.83
C LEU A 74 -1.63 6.41 -15.05
N ALA A 75 -2.69 5.61 -14.89
CA ALA A 75 -3.22 4.83 -16.00
C ALA A 75 -3.71 5.72 -17.12
N VAL A 76 -4.42 6.80 -16.80
CA VAL A 76 -4.88 7.77 -17.79
C VAL A 76 -3.70 8.44 -18.49
N GLU A 77 -2.70 8.89 -17.73
CA GLU A 77 -1.52 9.56 -18.27
C GLU A 77 -0.72 8.68 -19.22
N ARG A 78 -0.72 7.38 -18.99
CA ARG A 78 0.08 6.41 -19.76
C ARG A 78 -0.73 5.63 -20.79
N GLY A 79 -2.01 5.90 -20.90
CA GLY A 79 -2.87 5.21 -21.83
C GLY A 79 -3.09 3.73 -21.51
N VAL A 80 -3.06 3.39 -20.23
CA VAL A 80 -3.29 2.01 -19.77
C VAL A 80 -4.79 1.85 -19.51
N ASP A 81 -5.53 1.39 -20.50
CA ASP A 81 -6.98 1.30 -20.45
C ASP A 81 -7.49 -0.01 -21.07
N GLU A 82 -8.81 -0.13 -21.23
CA GLU A 82 -9.41 -1.30 -21.82
C GLU A 82 -8.99 -1.53 -23.27
N GLU A 83 -8.77 -0.47 -24.00
CA GLU A 83 -8.35 -0.57 -25.39
C GLU A 83 -6.97 -1.20 -25.47
N LEU A 84 -6.05 -0.78 -24.63
CA LEU A 84 -4.73 -1.40 -24.55
C LEU A 84 -4.85 -2.88 -24.16
N TYR A 85 -5.72 -3.19 -23.21
CA TYR A 85 -5.95 -4.57 -22.78
C TYR A 85 -6.43 -5.45 -23.95
N LYS A 86 -7.32 -4.94 -24.77
CA LYS A 86 -7.84 -5.66 -25.94
C LYS A 86 -6.80 -5.85 -27.04
N ASN A 87 -5.97 -4.84 -27.25
CA ASN A 87 -4.98 -4.84 -28.33
C ASN A 87 -3.69 -5.55 -27.95
N ASP A 88 -3.25 -5.41 -26.70
CA ASP A 88 -2.02 -6.00 -26.20
C ASP A 88 -2.12 -6.23 -24.69
N SER A 89 -2.72 -7.37 -24.35
CA SER A 89 -2.94 -7.69 -22.92
C SER A 89 -1.65 -7.86 -22.13
N LEU A 90 -0.58 -8.31 -22.77
CA LEU A 90 0.70 -8.47 -22.10
C LEU A 90 1.27 -7.09 -21.71
N GLU A 91 1.25 -6.14 -22.64
CA GLU A 91 1.70 -4.78 -22.38
C GLU A 91 0.85 -4.13 -21.29
N TRP A 92 -0.46 -4.34 -21.33
CA TRP A 92 -1.37 -3.85 -20.31
C TRP A 92 -0.98 -4.37 -18.92
N ILE A 93 -0.67 -5.67 -18.81
CA ILE A 93 -0.25 -6.28 -17.54
C ILE A 93 1.06 -5.65 -17.05
N LEU A 94 2.05 -5.53 -17.93
CA LEU A 94 3.35 -4.98 -17.56
C LEU A 94 3.25 -3.52 -17.11
N GLU A 95 2.49 -2.71 -17.83
CA GLU A 95 2.31 -1.30 -17.47
C GLU A 95 1.50 -1.16 -16.19
N SER A 96 0.50 -2.00 -15.98
CA SER A 96 -0.29 -1.99 -14.75
C SER A 96 0.58 -2.33 -13.54
N GLU A 97 1.48 -3.30 -13.67
CA GLU A 97 2.39 -3.65 -12.60
C GLU A 97 3.34 -2.49 -12.26
N LYS A 98 3.86 -1.80 -13.27
CA LYS A 98 4.71 -0.63 -13.06
C LYS A 98 3.97 0.47 -12.32
N ILE A 99 2.72 0.71 -12.68
CA ILE A 99 1.88 1.70 -11.99
C ILE A 99 1.70 1.33 -10.53
N GLN A 100 1.40 0.09 -10.23
CA GLN A 100 1.22 -0.35 -8.85
C GLN A 100 2.51 -0.20 -8.04
N GLU A 101 3.65 -0.50 -8.63
CA GLU A 101 4.93 -0.32 -7.95
C GLU A 101 5.21 1.15 -7.63
N GLU A 102 4.94 2.05 -8.57
CA GLU A 102 5.12 3.48 -8.36
C GLU A 102 4.18 4.03 -7.30
N VAL A 103 2.93 3.59 -7.31
CA VAL A 103 1.95 4.00 -6.30
C VAL A 103 2.42 3.59 -4.91
N LYS A 104 2.85 2.35 -4.76
CA LYS A 104 3.36 1.86 -3.49
C LYS A 104 4.58 2.65 -3.03
N ALA A 105 5.53 2.91 -3.94
CA ALA A 105 6.73 3.65 -3.60
C ALA A 105 6.40 5.06 -3.08
N GLU A 106 5.47 5.74 -3.73
CA GLU A 106 5.05 7.08 -3.30
C GLU A 106 4.38 7.07 -1.92
N LEU A 107 3.44 6.16 -1.72
CA LEU A 107 2.66 6.13 -0.48
C LEU A 107 3.47 5.59 0.70
N VAL A 108 4.40 4.67 0.47
CA VAL A 108 5.29 4.19 1.52
C VAL A 108 6.13 5.34 2.06
N LYS A 109 6.59 6.24 1.21
CA LYS A 109 7.34 7.42 1.65
C LYS A 109 6.53 8.27 2.62
N GLU A 110 5.24 8.43 2.38
CA GLU A 110 4.36 9.19 3.26
C GLU A 110 4.11 8.47 4.58
N ILE A 111 3.91 7.16 4.51
CA ILE A 111 3.64 6.35 5.71
C ILE A 111 4.86 6.27 6.62
N CYS A 112 6.04 6.25 6.04
CA CYS A 112 7.31 6.12 6.76
C CYS A 112 7.95 7.46 7.17
N LYS A 113 7.16 8.49 7.27
CA LYS A 113 7.62 9.79 7.77
C LYS A 113 7.47 9.94 9.26
#